data_680eaffd6ab54140589037b6f86f8ba7
#
_entry.id   680eaffd6ab54140589037b6f86f8ba7
#
_cell.length_a   1.000
_cell.length_b   1.000
_cell.length_c   1.000
_cell.angle_alpha   90.00
_cell.angle_beta   90.00
_cell.angle_gamma   90.00
#
_symmetry.space_group_name_H-M   'P 1'
#
loop_
_entity.id
_entity.type
_entity.pdbx_description
1 polymer ?
#
loop_
_entity_poly.entity_id
_entity_poly.type
_entity_poly.pdbx_seq_one_letter_code
_entity_poly.pdbx_strand_id
1 'polypeptide(L)'
;MWLQKRVAYLKALKGRSEPQALLVLLAEKPDRSSVEDKRLASLVRAERAADRALEARLKVARWMQAEKRQVRDAERKARAHRLIRQGVLFDLAGLEHRSRGELLGLLLAAAKTDDPQRWAHWQEAGDALLAEKGDAVRM
;
A
#
# COMPACT_ATOMS: atom_id res chain seq x y z
N MET A 1 -35.15 -3.81 11.63
CA MET A 1 -34.73 -5.05 12.31
C MET A 1 -33.67 -5.76 11.52
N TRP A 2 -32.60 -6.19 12.20
CA TRP A 2 -31.46 -6.86 11.54
C TRP A 2 -31.87 -8.16 10.85
N LEU A 3 -32.64 -9.00 11.52
CA LEU A 3 -33.01 -10.33 10.99
C LEU A 3 -33.77 -10.23 9.67
N GLN A 4 -34.74 -9.34 9.59
CA GLN A 4 -35.53 -9.14 8.37
C GLN A 4 -34.65 -8.69 7.20
N LYS A 5 -33.75 -7.74 7.43
CA LYS A 5 -32.80 -7.28 6.42
C LYS A 5 -31.84 -8.40 6.01
N ARG A 6 -31.38 -9.19 6.96
CA ARG A 6 -30.47 -10.31 6.71
C ARG A 6 -31.15 -11.42 5.89
N VAL A 7 -32.39 -11.76 6.22
CA VAL A 7 -33.18 -12.73 5.45
C VAL A 7 -33.35 -12.25 4.00
N ALA A 8 -33.69 -10.99 3.79
CA ALA A 8 -33.81 -10.42 2.46
C ALA A 8 -32.48 -10.48 1.69
N TYR A 9 -31.37 -10.17 2.35
CA TYR A 9 -30.04 -10.30 1.77
C TYR A 9 -29.70 -11.74 1.37
N LEU A 10 -29.96 -12.70 2.26
CA LEU A 10 -29.68 -14.12 2.01
C LEU A 10 -30.53 -14.66 0.86
N LYS A 11 -31.77 -14.23 0.74
CA LYS A 11 -32.64 -14.59 -0.39
C LYS A 11 -32.10 -14.10 -1.73
N ALA A 12 -31.47 -12.93 -1.74
CA ALA A 12 -30.88 -12.35 -2.96
C ALA A 12 -29.57 -13.02 -3.37
N LEU A 13 -28.92 -13.77 -2.49
CA LEU A 13 -27.68 -14.49 -2.80
C LEU A 13 -27.93 -15.64 -3.77
N LYS A 14 -27.07 -15.78 -4.77
CA LYS A 14 -27.11 -16.88 -5.72
C LYS A 14 -26.69 -18.22 -5.10
N GLY A 15 -25.85 -18.19 -4.06
CA GLY A 15 -25.42 -19.38 -3.33
C GLY A 15 -25.49 -19.13 -1.83
N ARG A 16 -26.25 -19.96 -1.14
CA ARG A 16 -26.37 -19.93 0.33
C ARG A 16 -25.76 -21.21 0.90
N SER A 17 -25.11 -21.10 2.05
CA SER A 17 -24.69 -22.27 2.81
C SER A 17 -25.92 -23.00 3.37
N GLU A 18 -25.76 -24.26 3.76
CA GLU A 18 -26.85 -25.00 4.41
C GLU A 18 -27.40 -24.30 5.66
N PRO A 19 -26.54 -23.80 6.59
CA PRO A 19 -27.05 -23.03 7.73
C PRO A 19 -27.81 -21.78 7.33
N GLN A 20 -27.39 -21.07 6.31
CA GLN A 20 -28.07 -19.85 5.82
C GLN A 20 -29.43 -20.21 5.20
N ALA A 21 -29.51 -21.27 4.44
CA ALA A 21 -30.77 -21.77 3.86
C ALA A 21 -31.75 -22.17 4.97
N LEU A 22 -31.27 -22.87 5.98
CA LEU A 22 -32.09 -23.27 7.14
C LEU A 22 -32.56 -22.06 7.94
N LEU A 23 -31.71 -21.04 8.12
CA LEU A 23 -32.06 -19.79 8.78
C LEU A 23 -33.25 -19.12 8.06
N VAL A 24 -33.18 -18.99 6.74
CA VAL A 24 -34.25 -18.38 5.94
C VAL A 24 -35.54 -19.19 6.10
N LEU A 25 -35.45 -20.52 5.98
CA LEU A 25 -36.59 -21.41 6.10
C LEU A 25 -37.29 -21.25 7.45
N LEU A 26 -36.52 -21.29 8.56
CA LEU A 26 -37.07 -21.17 9.91
C LEU A 26 -37.58 -19.77 10.21
N ALA A 27 -36.91 -18.76 9.71
CA ALA A 27 -37.33 -17.35 9.91
C ALA A 27 -38.71 -17.08 9.28
N GLU A 28 -39.00 -17.70 8.14
CA GLU A 28 -40.25 -17.52 7.42
C GLU A 28 -41.37 -18.48 7.86
N LYS A 29 -41.04 -19.50 8.62
CA LYS A 29 -42.02 -20.46 9.11
C LYS A 29 -42.90 -19.81 10.18
N PRO A 30 -44.25 -19.76 10.01
CA PRO A 30 -45.15 -19.09 10.95
C PRO A 30 -45.32 -19.89 12.26
N ASP A 31 -45.38 -21.22 12.21
CA ASP A 31 -45.67 -22.09 13.34
C ASP A 31 -44.42 -22.91 13.74
N ARG A 32 -43.47 -22.24 14.40
CA ARG A 32 -42.26 -22.90 14.85
C ARG A 32 -42.49 -23.62 16.20
N SER A 33 -41.96 -24.83 16.31
CA SER A 33 -41.86 -25.50 17.58
C SER A 33 -40.82 -24.87 18.50
N SER A 34 -40.84 -25.21 19.80
CA SER A 34 -39.84 -24.73 20.76
C SER A 34 -38.40 -25.10 20.33
N VAL A 35 -38.22 -26.30 19.78
CA VAL A 35 -36.92 -26.75 19.25
C VAL A 35 -36.48 -25.94 18.03
N GLU A 36 -37.40 -25.62 17.13
CA GLU A 36 -37.13 -24.82 15.96
C GLU A 36 -36.78 -23.38 16.33
N ASP A 37 -37.43 -22.78 17.32
CA ASP A 37 -37.08 -21.48 17.82
C ASP A 37 -35.67 -21.44 18.40
N LYS A 38 -35.25 -22.44 19.14
CA LYS A 38 -33.89 -22.56 19.68
C LYS A 38 -32.85 -22.70 18.55
N ARG A 39 -33.19 -23.50 17.54
CA ARG A 39 -32.33 -23.67 16.35
C ARG A 39 -32.17 -22.35 15.58
N LEU A 40 -33.27 -21.64 15.38
CA LEU A 40 -33.27 -20.32 14.73
C LEU A 40 -32.39 -19.33 15.51
N ALA A 41 -32.54 -19.28 16.85
CA ALA A 41 -31.72 -18.41 17.69
C ALA A 41 -30.24 -18.72 17.57
N SER A 42 -29.86 -19.99 17.50
CA SER A 42 -28.46 -20.40 17.29
C SER A 42 -27.95 -20.01 15.91
N LEU A 43 -28.76 -20.20 14.86
CA LEU A 43 -28.41 -19.81 13.51
C LEU A 43 -28.24 -18.29 13.38
N VAL A 44 -29.11 -17.51 14.02
CA VAL A 44 -29.00 -16.04 14.03
C VAL A 44 -27.70 -15.60 14.72
N ARG A 45 -27.35 -16.22 15.85
CA ARG A 45 -26.09 -15.91 16.55
C ARG A 45 -24.88 -16.21 15.68
N ALA A 46 -24.87 -17.36 15.01
CA ALA A 46 -23.79 -17.77 14.11
C ALA A 46 -23.67 -16.80 12.93
N GLU A 47 -24.80 -16.42 12.33
CA GLU A 47 -24.80 -15.50 11.19
C GLU A 47 -24.35 -14.10 11.58
N ARG A 48 -24.77 -13.60 12.74
CA ARG A 48 -24.27 -12.32 13.27
C ARG A 48 -22.77 -12.35 13.55
N ALA A 49 -22.26 -13.46 14.07
CA ALA A 49 -20.83 -13.61 14.32
C ALA A 49 -20.05 -13.63 13.01
N ALA A 50 -20.55 -14.33 11.99
CA ALA A 50 -19.94 -14.37 10.66
C ALA A 50 -19.93 -12.98 10.00
N ASP A 51 -21.03 -12.25 10.11
CA ASP A 51 -21.17 -10.89 9.59
C ASP A 51 -20.16 -9.93 10.23
N ARG A 52 -20.07 -9.95 11.57
CA ARG A 52 -19.09 -9.14 12.30
C ARG A 52 -17.64 -9.51 11.95
N ALA A 53 -17.37 -10.82 11.79
CA ALA A 53 -16.05 -11.28 11.39
C ALA A 53 -15.68 -10.79 9.98
N LEU A 54 -16.64 -10.80 9.06
CA LEU A 54 -16.43 -10.27 7.70
C LEU A 54 -16.15 -8.75 7.73
N GLU A 55 -16.93 -7.99 8.48
CA GLU A 55 -16.71 -6.55 8.65
C GLU A 55 -15.32 -6.26 9.23
N ALA A 56 -14.92 -7.01 10.26
CA ALA A 56 -13.60 -6.87 10.86
C ALA A 56 -12.48 -7.17 9.85
N ARG A 57 -12.62 -8.22 9.05
CA ARG A 57 -11.65 -8.56 7.99
C ARG A 57 -11.56 -7.47 6.92
N LEU A 58 -12.69 -6.93 6.50
CA LEU A 58 -12.70 -5.84 5.52
C LEU A 58 -12.05 -4.56 6.07
N LYS A 59 -12.27 -4.27 7.35
CA LYS A 59 -11.64 -3.14 8.03
C LYS A 59 -10.11 -3.30 8.06
N VAL A 60 -9.64 -4.50 8.43
CA VAL A 60 -8.20 -4.81 8.46
C VAL A 60 -7.60 -4.72 7.04
N ALA A 61 -8.30 -5.26 6.04
CA ALA A 61 -7.84 -5.20 4.66
C ALA A 61 -7.69 -3.75 4.17
N ARG A 62 -8.65 -2.89 4.48
CA ARG A 62 -8.57 -1.45 4.14
C ARG A 62 -7.40 -0.76 4.84
N TRP A 63 -7.24 -1.04 6.13
CA TRP A 63 -6.13 -0.51 6.91
C TRP A 63 -4.78 -0.95 6.35
N MET A 64 -4.62 -2.24 6.04
CA MET A 64 -3.39 -2.76 5.45
C MET A 64 -3.09 -2.15 4.08
N GLN A 65 -4.10 -1.96 3.25
CA GLN A 65 -3.92 -1.30 1.95
C GLN A 65 -3.51 0.17 2.10
N ALA A 66 -4.12 0.88 3.04
CA ALA A 66 -3.76 2.27 3.34
C ALA A 66 -2.31 2.38 3.79
N GLU A 67 -1.85 1.46 4.64
CA GLU A 67 -0.47 1.42 5.11
C GLU A 67 0.52 1.12 3.98
N LYS A 68 0.22 0.12 3.14
CA LYS A 68 1.04 -0.17 1.95
C LYS A 68 1.13 1.03 1.00
N ARG A 69 0.04 1.78 0.85
CA ARG A 69 0.01 2.99 0.04
C ARG A 69 0.92 4.06 0.62
N GLN A 70 0.88 4.27 1.93
CA GLN A 70 1.76 5.22 2.62
C GLN A 70 3.24 4.86 2.44
N VAL A 71 3.59 3.58 2.58
CA VAL A 71 4.96 3.10 2.37
C VAL A 71 5.42 3.38 0.94
N ARG A 72 4.61 3.04 -0.05
CA ARG A 72 4.93 3.32 -1.46
C ARG A 72 5.10 4.81 -1.75
N ASP A 73 4.22 5.64 -1.17
CA ASP A 73 4.31 7.09 -1.34
C ASP A 73 5.57 7.66 -0.69
N ALA A 74 5.93 7.17 0.50
CA ALA A 74 7.16 7.55 1.18
C ALA A 74 8.40 7.16 0.37
N GLU A 75 8.43 5.94 -0.17
CA GLU A 75 9.53 5.45 -1.03
C GLU A 75 9.64 6.28 -2.31
N ARG A 76 8.51 6.59 -2.95
CA ARG A 76 8.47 7.43 -4.14
C ARG A 76 9.00 8.82 -3.87
N LYS A 77 8.58 9.44 -2.78
CA LYS A 77 9.06 10.76 -2.35
C LYS A 77 10.56 10.75 -2.05
N ALA A 78 11.03 9.72 -1.32
CA ALA A 78 12.45 9.57 -1.01
C ALA A 78 13.29 9.40 -2.28
N ARG A 79 12.80 8.61 -3.23
CA ARG A 79 13.46 8.43 -4.53
C ARG A 79 13.50 9.72 -5.33
N ALA A 80 12.38 10.44 -5.42
CA ALA A 80 12.31 11.72 -6.11
C ALA A 80 13.27 12.74 -5.49
N HIS A 81 13.30 12.82 -4.17
CA HIS A 81 14.20 13.71 -3.45
C HIS A 81 15.68 13.39 -3.71
N ARG A 82 16.03 12.10 -3.71
CA ARG A 82 17.38 11.64 -4.06
C ARG A 82 17.76 12.03 -5.50
N LEU A 83 16.84 11.85 -6.45
CA LEU A 83 17.09 12.21 -7.85
C LEU A 83 17.25 13.71 -8.05
N ILE A 84 16.47 14.52 -7.32
CA ILE A 84 16.60 15.98 -7.34
C ILE A 84 17.97 16.40 -6.81
N ARG A 85 18.40 15.82 -5.68
CA ARG A 85 19.74 16.08 -5.13
C ARG A 85 20.85 15.74 -6.09
N GLN A 86 20.72 14.59 -6.75
CA GLN A 86 21.68 14.17 -7.79
C GLN A 86 21.68 15.12 -8.98
N GLY A 87 20.51 15.60 -9.38
CA GLY A 87 20.37 16.59 -10.48
C GLY A 87 21.07 17.90 -10.17
N VAL A 88 20.98 18.38 -8.93
CA VAL A 88 21.66 19.60 -8.49
C VAL A 88 23.20 19.49 -8.66
N LEU A 89 23.75 18.30 -8.51
CA LEU A 89 25.19 18.07 -8.71
C LEU A 89 25.66 18.38 -10.12
N PHE A 90 24.82 18.13 -11.13
CA PHE A 90 25.14 18.48 -12.53
C PHE A 90 25.23 19.99 -12.71
N ASP A 91 24.32 20.74 -12.09
CA ASP A 91 24.34 22.21 -12.13
C ASP A 91 25.60 22.76 -11.45
N LEU A 92 25.95 22.22 -10.28
CA LEU A 92 27.16 22.60 -9.54
C LEU A 92 28.43 22.30 -10.34
N ALA A 93 28.43 21.20 -11.09
CA ALA A 93 29.56 20.81 -11.94
C ALA A 93 29.62 21.63 -13.24
N GLY A 94 28.63 22.47 -13.55
CA GLY A 94 28.56 23.23 -14.79
C GLY A 94 28.16 22.41 -15.99
N LEU A 95 27.49 21.27 -15.78
CA LEU A 95 27.10 20.34 -16.84
C LEU A 95 25.63 20.44 -17.26
N GLU A 96 24.93 21.45 -16.77
CA GLU A 96 23.48 21.63 -16.98
C GLU A 96 23.06 21.74 -18.45
N HIS A 97 23.98 22.24 -19.31
CA HIS A 97 23.74 22.43 -20.75
C HIS A 97 24.11 21.22 -21.60
N ARG A 98 24.67 20.17 -21.00
CA ARG A 98 25.04 18.96 -21.74
C ARG A 98 23.83 18.11 -22.06
N SER A 99 23.88 17.42 -23.19
CA SER A 99 22.81 16.52 -23.58
C SER A 99 22.72 15.32 -22.65
N ARG A 100 21.55 14.67 -22.61
CA ARG A 100 21.34 13.47 -21.79
C ARG A 100 22.30 12.35 -22.18
N GLY A 101 22.59 12.21 -23.47
CA GLY A 101 23.57 11.23 -23.96
C GLY A 101 24.98 11.50 -23.49
N GLU A 102 25.42 12.76 -23.54
CA GLU A 102 26.74 13.17 -23.05
C GLU A 102 26.89 12.89 -21.56
N LEU A 103 25.88 13.25 -20.76
CA LEU A 103 25.87 13.02 -19.32
C LEU A 103 25.90 11.52 -18.98
N LEU A 104 25.06 10.73 -19.65
CA LEU A 104 25.04 9.28 -19.43
C LEU A 104 26.36 8.63 -19.84
N GLY A 105 26.93 9.06 -20.96
CA GLY A 105 28.26 8.58 -21.43
C GLY A 105 29.36 8.88 -20.41
N LEU A 106 29.36 10.07 -19.84
CA LEU A 106 30.30 10.48 -18.79
C LEU A 106 30.16 9.58 -17.55
N LEU A 107 28.91 9.38 -17.11
CA LEU A 107 28.61 8.53 -15.94
C LEU A 107 28.99 7.08 -16.18
N LEU A 108 28.78 6.55 -17.39
CA LEU A 108 29.18 5.19 -17.76
C LEU A 108 30.70 5.05 -17.74
N ALA A 109 31.44 6.04 -18.24
CA ALA A 109 32.90 6.04 -18.18
C ALA A 109 33.40 6.06 -16.74
N ALA A 110 32.79 6.89 -15.90
CA ALA A 110 33.11 6.93 -14.47
C ALA A 110 32.79 5.59 -13.76
N ALA A 111 31.64 4.99 -14.06
CA ALA A 111 31.22 3.72 -13.46
C ALA A 111 32.16 2.56 -13.79
N LYS A 112 32.82 2.60 -14.95
CA LYS A 112 33.82 1.60 -15.38
C LYS A 112 35.20 1.84 -14.78
N THR A 113 35.42 2.94 -14.11
CA THR A 113 36.69 3.27 -13.51
C THR A 113 36.88 2.47 -12.21
N ASP A 114 37.88 1.58 -12.18
CA ASP A 114 38.19 0.72 -11.05
C ASP A 114 39.49 1.15 -10.37
N ASP A 115 39.70 2.44 -10.21
CA ASP A 115 40.88 3.05 -9.60
C ASP A 115 40.46 3.81 -8.33
N PRO A 116 40.74 3.26 -7.14
CA PRO A 116 40.40 3.90 -5.88
C PRO A 116 41.02 5.30 -5.69
N GLN A 117 42.21 5.50 -6.21
CA GLN A 117 42.90 6.80 -6.11
C GLN A 117 42.17 7.86 -6.93
N ARG A 118 41.69 7.51 -8.12
CA ARG A 118 40.92 8.41 -8.96
C ARG A 118 39.58 8.78 -8.31
N TRP A 119 38.90 7.83 -7.73
CA TRP A 119 37.66 8.07 -6.98
C TRP A 119 37.91 8.97 -5.75
N ALA A 120 39.00 8.74 -5.01
CA ALA A 120 39.39 9.59 -3.89
C ALA A 120 39.68 11.02 -4.32
N HIS A 121 40.37 11.19 -5.47
CA HIS A 121 40.64 12.51 -6.03
C HIS A 121 39.36 13.25 -6.45
N TRP A 122 38.45 12.54 -7.11
CA TRP A 122 37.15 13.10 -7.48
C TRP A 122 36.32 13.46 -6.25
N GLN A 123 36.35 12.64 -5.22
CA GLN A 123 35.68 12.93 -3.96
C GLN A 123 36.20 14.20 -3.30
N GLU A 124 37.52 14.35 -3.22
CA GLU A 124 38.16 15.51 -2.62
C GLU A 124 37.77 16.81 -3.38
N ALA A 125 37.83 16.79 -4.71
CA ALA A 125 37.42 17.91 -5.53
C ALA A 125 35.93 18.25 -5.37
N GLY A 126 35.09 17.24 -5.34
CA GLY A 126 33.63 17.40 -5.14
C GLY A 126 33.29 17.94 -3.76
N ASP A 127 33.90 17.38 -2.73
CA ASP A 127 33.66 17.82 -1.34
C ASP A 127 34.09 19.26 -1.12
N ALA A 128 35.19 19.69 -1.75
CA ALA A 128 35.66 21.08 -1.69
C ALA A 128 34.60 22.04 -2.30
N LEU A 129 34.03 21.67 -3.43
CA LEU A 129 33.00 22.49 -4.08
C LEU A 129 31.68 22.50 -3.27
N LEU A 130 31.29 21.36 -2.71
CA LEU A 130 30.12 21.26 -1.86
C LEU A 130 30.26 22.09 -0.58
N ALA A 131 31.45 22.13 0.01
CA ALA A 131 31.74 22.98 1.17
C ALA A 131 31.64 24.48 0.84
N GLU A 132 32.09 24.88 -0.34
CA GLU A 132 32.01 26.26 -0.82
C GLU A 132 30.55 26.68 -1.07
N LYS A 133 29.70 25.79 -1.62
CA LYS A 133 28.30 26.07 -1.99
C LYS A 133 27.29 25.38 -1.06
N GLY A 134 27.66 25.05 0.16
CA GLY A 134 27.00 24.10 1.08
C GLY A 134 25.50 24.27 1.30
N ASP A 135 24.95 25.47 1.20
CA ASP A 135 23.52 25.69 1.44
C ASP A 135 22.65 25.37 0.23
N ALA A 136 23.20 25.37 -0.98
CA ALA A 136 22.45 25.06 -2.21
C ALA A 136 22.09 23.56 -2.35
N VAL A 137 22.74 22.69 -1.59
CA VAL A 137 22.61 21.23 -1.70
C VAL A 137 21.74 20.62 -0.58
N ARG A 138 21.42 21.39 0.43
CA ARG A 138 20.62 20.95 1.60
C ARG A 138 19.09 20.97 1.39
N MET A 139 18.65 21.28 0.20
CA MET A 139 17.21 21.26 -0.09
C MET A 139 16.61 19.87 -0.17
#